data_b2dad9868eaa7b0a247e6d726c87f6d6
#
_entry.id   b2dad9868eaa7b0a247e6d726c87f6d6
#
_cell.length_a   1.000
_cell.length_b   1.000
_cell.length_c   1.000
_cell.angle_alpha   90.00
_cell.angle_beta   90.00
_cell.angle_gamma   90.00
#
_symmetry.space_group_name_H-M   'P 1'
#
loop_
_entity.id
_entity.type
_entity.pdbx_description
1 polymer ?
#
loop_
_entity_poly.entity_id
_entity_poly.type
_entity_poly.pdbx_seq_one_letter_code
_entity_poly.pdbx_strand_id
1 'polypeptide(L)'
;FMGGFLLWLLVHTTVPFEAIRVPFWMAFALFLLHRVEEKVYGFFDRLASITGTPVPEIDSVPVILLILLSVGAWLAVPALVKRGYAFGYYLAWTFFAAMGITELAHFVLPLFEDQPYGYFPGMASVVVLVPCAWWGMYRLSRSNGPTF
;
A
#
# COMPACT_ATOMS: atom_id res chain seq x y z
N PHE A 1 0.48 6.04 5.90
CA PHE A 1 -0.67 6.98 5.87
C PHE A 1 -0.24 8.43 5.64
N MET A 2 0.77 8.98 6.33
CA MET A 2 1.19 10.39 6.17
C MET A 2 1.56 10.76 4.72
N GLY A 3 2.33 9.92 4.01
CA GLY A 3 2.68 10.17 2.61
C GLY A 3 1.45 10.29 1.69
N GLY A 4 0.48 9.39 1.84
CA GLY A 4 -0.78 9.45 1.09
C GLY A 4 -1.64 10.67 1.44
N PHE A 5 -1.64 11.09 2.71
CA PHE A 5 -2.32 12.30 3.16
C PHE A 5 -1.70 13.56 2.53
N LEU A 6 -0.38 13.65 2.54
CA LEU A 6 0.32 14.78 1.90
C LEU A 6 0.07 14.83 0.39
N LEU A 7 0.13 13.69 -0.29
CA LEU A 7 -0.15 13.62 -1.73
C LEU A 7 -1.60 14.04 -2.03
N TRP A 8 -2.57 13.59 -1.23
CA TRP A 8 -3.97 13.99 -1.37
C TRP A 8 -4.19 15.50 -1.16
N LEU A 9 -3.47 16.13 -0.20
CA LEU A 9 -3.55 17.57 0.04
C LEU A 9 -2.91 18.39 -1.09
N LEU A 10 -1.80 17.88 -1.65
CA LEU A 10 -1.00 18.63 -2.63
C LEU A 10 -1.50 18.41 -4.07
N VAL A 11 -2.13 17.27 -4.33
CA VAL A 11 -2.57 16.91 -5.68
C VAL A 11 -4.10 16.93 -5.76
N HIS A 12 -4.63 17.94 -6.44
CA HIS A 12 -6.07 17.99 -6.70
C HIS A 12 -6.48 16.87 -7.65
N THR A 13 -7.26 15.90 -7.14
CA THR A 13 -7.64 14.69 -7.87
C THR A 13 -9.14 14.71 -8.19
N THR A 14 -9.49 14.61 -9.47
CA THR A 14 -10.87 14.57 -9.96
C THR A 14 -11.13 13.47 -10.99
N VAL A 15 -10.17 12.53 -11.12
CA VAL A 15 -10.29 11.46 -12.13
C VAL A 15 -11.40 10.46 -11.78
N PRO A 16 -12.15 9.93 -12.76
CA PRO A 16 -13.12 8.87 -12.52
C PRO A 16 -12.41 7.56 -12.09
N PHE A 17 -13.12 6.70 -11.35
CA PHE A 17 -12.55 5.42 -10.90
C PHE A 17 -12.01 4.56 -12.06
N GLU A 18 -12.64 4.62 -13.22
CA GLU A 18 -12.24 3.92 -14.44
C GLU A 18 -10.78 4.23 -14.83
N ALA A 19 -10.31 5.43 -14.55
CA ALA A 19 -8.93 5.84 -14.84
C ALA A 19 -7.90 5.07 -13.99
N ILE A 20 -8.26 4.69 -12.77
CA ILE A 20 -7.38 3.97 -11.82
C ILE A 20 -7.80 2.51 -11.62
N ARG A 21 -8.88 2.05 -12.23
CA ARG A 21 -9.45 0.72 -12.00
C ARG A 21 -8.46 -0.41 -12.18
N VAL A 22 -7.69 -0.38 -13.27
CA VAL A 22 -6.73 -1.45 -13.56
C VAL A 22 -5.58 -1.44 -12.56
N PRO A 23 -4.81 -0.34 -12.37
CA PRO A 23 -3.73 -0.34 -11.39
C PRO A 23 -4.23 -0.58 -9.96
N PHE A 24 -5.45 -0.16 -9.61
CA PHE A 24 -6.02 -0.39 -8.29
C PHE A 24 -6.20 -1.87 -8.00
N TRP A 25 -6.92 -2.60 -8.88
CA TRP A 25 -7.16 -4.02 -8.65
C TRP A 25 -5.91 -4.88 -8.82
N MET A 26 -5.00 -4.51 -9.73
CA MET A 26 -3.69 -5.18 -9.84
C MET A 26 -2.86 -4.99 -8.57
N ALA A 27 -2.72 -3.77 -8.07
CA ALA A 27 -2.01 -3.50 -6.83
C ALA A 27 -2.67 -4.20 -5.63
N PHE A 28 -4.01 -4.28 -5.60
CA PHE A 28 -4.72 -4.97 -4.54
C PHE A 28 -4.46 -6.48 -4.55
N ALA A 29 -4.48 -7.11 -5.73
CA ALA A 29 -4.15 -8.53 -5.87
C ALA A 29 -2.67 -8.81 -5.50
N LEU A 30 -1.76 -7.94 -5.96
CA LEU A 30 -0.34 -8.03 -5.60
C LEU A 30 -0.09 -7.80 -4.11
N PHE A 31 -0.84 -6.91 -3.47
CA PHE A 31 -0.81 -6.73 -2.02
C PHE A 31 -1.21 -8.01 -1.27
N LEU A 32 -2.27 -8.70 -1.70
CA LEU A 32 -2.64 -9.99 -1.08
C LEU A 32 -1.54 -11.04 -1.25
N LEU A 33 -0.93 -11.11 -2.44
CA LEU A 33 0.20 -12.01 -2.70
C LEU A 33 1.41 -11.63 -1.82
N HIS A 34 1.69 -10.35 -1.68
CA HIS A 34 2.73 -9.81 -0.81
C HIS A 34 2.52 -10.22 0.66
N ARG A 35 1.28 -10.12 1.19
CA ARG A 35 0.96 -10.61 2.54
C ARG A 35 1.19 -12.12 2.71
N VAL A 36 0.94 -12.91 1.68
CA VAL A 36 1.24 -14.35 1.68
C VAL A 36 2.76 -14.58 1.73
N GLU A 37 3.51 -13.88 0.89
CA GLU A 37 4.99 -13.96 0.87
C GLU A 37 5.58 -13.63 2.25
N GLU A 38 5.19 -12.51 2.84
CA GLU A 38 5.65 -12.10 4.18
C GLU A 38 5.37 -13.17 5.24
N LYS A 39 4.15 -13.74 5.22
CA LYS A 39 3.76 -14.78 6.17
C LYS A 39 4.59 -16.05 5.98
N VAL A 40 4.78 -16.50 4.72
CA VAL A 40 5.50 -17.74 4.40
C VAL A 40 6.98 -17.63 4.77
N TYR A 41 7.59 -16.46 4.57
CA TYR A 41 9.01 -16.25 4.80
C TYR A 41 9.34 -15.59 6.15
N GLY A 42 8.36 -15.44 7.06
CA GLY A 42 8.57 -15.01 8.44
C GLY A 42 8.97 -13.54 8.58
N PHE A 43 8.29 -12.63 7.86
CA PHE A 43 8.56 -11.19 7.91
C PHE A 43 8.58 -10.62 9.33
N PHE A 44 7.58 -10.95 10.16
CA PHE A 44 7.46 -10.40 11.51
C PHE A 44 8.56 -10.89 12.45
N ASP A 45 9.02 -12.13 12.30
CA ASP A 45 10.14 -12.67 13.08
C ASP A 45 11.44 -11.92 12.76
N ARG A 46 11.69 -11.67 11.47
CA ARG A 46 12.86 -10.90 11.03
C ARG A 46 12.77 -9.43 11.43
N LEU A 47 11.59 -8.82 11.31
CA LEU A 47 11.38 -7.46 11.76
C LEU A 47 11.60 -7.32 13.28
N ALA A 48 11.11 -8.27 14.06
CA ALA A 48 11.30 -8.31 15.51
C ALA A 48 12.79 -8.41 15.87
N SER A 49 13.58 -9.21 15.15
CA SER A 49 15.02 -9.33 15.36
C SER A 49 15.78 -8.02 15.11
N ILE A 50 15.35 -7.23 14.11
CA ILE A 50 15.96 -5.91 13.81
C ILE A 50 15.55 -4.85 14.83
N THR A 51 14.26 -4.83 15.20
CA THR A 51 13.70 -3.74 16.01
C THR A 51 13.74 -3.98 17.51
N GLY A 52 13.99 -5.22 17.94
CA GLY A 52 13.86 -5.64 19.34
C GLY A 52 12.42 -5.63 19.87
N THR A 53 11.42 -5.46 19.00
CA THR A 53 10.01 -5.48 19.38
C THR A 53 9.45 -6.91 19.32
N PRO A 54 8.51 -7.28 20.21
CA PRO A 54 7.91 -8.61 20.14
C PRO A 54 7.13 -8.80 18.85
N VAL A 55 7.11 -10.05 18.36
CA VAL A 55 6.29 -10.43 17.21
C VAL A 55 4.80 -10.18 17.53
N PRO A 56 4.06 -9.46 16.68
CA PRO A 56 2.65 -9.18 16.95
C PRO A 56 1.81 -10.46 16.88
N GLU A 57 0.89 -10.61 17.83
CA GLU A 57 -0.12 -11.67 17.79
C GLU A 57 -1.16 -11.35 16.72
N ILE A 58 -0.99 -11.92 15.51
CA ILE A 58 -1.81 -11.61 14.33
C ILE A 58 -3.29 -11.98 14.53
N ASP A 59 -3.56 -12.97 15.39
CA ASP A 59 -4.91 -13.44 15.77
C ASP A 59 -5.52 -12.65 16.94
N SER A 60 -4.81 -11.67 17.50
CA SER A 60 -5.36 -10.80 18.52
C SER A 60 -6.46 -9.89 17.95
N VAL A 61 -7.49 -9.63 18.75
CA VAL A 61 -8.64 -8.78 18.36
C VAL A 61 -8.20 -7.41 17.83
N PRO A 62 -7.26 -6.68 18.47
CA PRO A 62 -6.82 -5.38 17.95
C PRO A 62 -6.18 -5.47 16.56
N VAL A 63 -5.35 -6.48 16.30
CA VAL A 63 -4.69 -6.66 14.99
C VAL A 63 -5.70 -7.05 13.93
N ILE A 64 -6.63 -7.97 14.22
CA ILE A 64 -7.70 -8.34 13.29
C ILE A 64 -8.56 -7.11 12.93
N LEU A 65 -8.97 -6.31 13.91
CA LEU A 65 -9.73 -5.09 13.66
C LEU A 65 -8.96 -4.09 12.79
N LEU A 66 -7.67 -3.89 13.05
CA LEU A 66 -6.83 -3.01 12.25
C LEU A 66 -6.76 -3.46 10.79
N ILE A 67 -6.58 -4.77 10.55
CA ILE A 67 -6.55 -5.34 9.20
C ILE A 67 -7.91 -5.16 8.52
N LEU A 68 -9.00 -5.52 9.18
CA LEU A 68 -10.36 -5.41 8.63
C LEU A 68 -10.73 -3.97 8.28
N LEU A 69 -10.41 -3.02 9.16
CA LEU A 69 -10.67 -1.60 8.92
C LEU A 69 -9.84 -1.06 7.76
N SER A 70 -8.56 -1.41 7.69
CA SER A 70 -7.66 -0.95 6.62
C SER A 70 -8.07 -1.52 5.26
N VAL A 71 -8.24 -2.83 5.17
CA VAL A 71 -8.65 -3.51 3.94
C VAL A 71 -10.07 -3.11 3.52
N GLY A 72 -10.99 -3.00 4.49
CA GLY A 72 -12.37 -2.55 4.25
C GLY A 72 -12.42 -1.12 3.71
N ALA A 73 -11.61 -0.21 4.26
CA ALA A 73 -11.48 1.16 3.78
C ALA A 73 -10.99 1.20 2.33
N TRP A 74 -9.98 0.40 1.98
CA TRP A 74 -9.49 0.32 0.60
C TRP A 74 -10.51 -0.31 -0.35
N LEU A 75 -11.24 -1.34 0.08
CA LEU A 75 -12.33 -1.92 -0.72
C LEU A 75 -13.50 -0.95 -0.96
N ALA A 76 -13.66 0.07 -0.11
CA ALA A 76 -14.65 1.12 -0.31
C ALA A 76 -14.25 2.16 -1.39
N VAL A 77 -12.96 2.23 -1.77
CA VAL A 77 -12.45 3.21 -2.76
C VAL A 77 -13.28 3.24 -4.05
N PRO A 78 -13.59 2.11 -4.71
CA PRO A 78 -14.37 2.14 -5.96
C PRO A 78 -15.73 2.83 -5.79
N ALA A 79 -16.42 2.53 -4.71
CA ALA A 79 -17.76 3.08 -4.46
C ALA A 79 -17.70 4.58 -4.10
N LEU A 80 -16.71 5.00 -3.32
CA LEU A 80 -16.56 6.38 -2.87
C LEU A 80 -16.08 7.29 -4.01
N VAL A 81 -15.11 6.84 -4.81
CA VAL A 81 -14.60 7.59 -5.97
C VAL A 81 -15.68 7.73 -7.04
N LYS A 82 -16.45 6.67 -7.33
CA LYS A 82 -17.58 6.75 -8.28
C LYS A 82 -18.66 7.74 -7.85
N ARG A 83 -18.82 7.98 -6.55
CA ARG A 83 -19.75 8.97 -6.01
C ARG A 83 -19.13 10.38 -5.88
N GLY A 84 -17.85 10.55 -6.28
CA GLY A 84 -17.14 11.83 -6.21
C GLY A 84 -16.76 12.29 -4.78
N TYR A 85 -16.77 11.39 -3.81
CA TYR A 85 -16.40 11.75 -2.44
C TYR A 85 -14.89 11.99 -2.31
N ALA A 86 -14.49 13.15 -1.77
CA ALA A 86 -13.09 13.49 -1.50
C ALA A 86 -12.37 12.44 -0.65
N PHE A 87 -13.08 11.83 0.30
CA PHE A 87 -12.57 10.75 1.13
C PHE A 87 -12.19 9.50 0.31
N GLY A 88 -12.89 9.21 -0.79
CA GLY A 88 -12.51 8.12 -1.71
C GLY A 88 -11.16 8.35 -2.37
N TYR A 89 -10.87 9.58 -2.78
CA TYR A 89 -9.55 9.94 -3.32
C TYR A 89 -8.45 9.90 -2.26
N TYR A 90 -8.74 10.35 -1.04
CA TYR A 90 -7.84 10.21 0.09
C TYR A 90 -7.44 8.74 0.33
N LEU A 91 -8.42 7.84 0.37
CA LEU A 91 -8.18 6.40 0.53
C LEU A 91 -7.40 5.80 -0.65
N ALA A 92 -7.67 6.23 -1.88
CA ALA A 92 -6.91 5.80 -3.06
C ALA A 92 -5.43 6.25 -2.97
N TRP A 93 -5.18 7.49 -2.58
CA TRP A 93 -3.82 7.99 -2.36
C TRP A 93 -3.11 7.25 -1.23
N THR A 94 -3.78 7.02 -0.10
CA THR A 94 -3.18 6.26 1.02
C THR A 94 -2.85 4.83 0.63
N PHE A 95 -3.72 4.17 -0.14
CA PHE A 95 -3.47 2.83 -0.66
C PHE A 95 -2.25 2.78 -1.56
N PHE A 96 -2.23 3.59 -2.62
CA PHE A 96 -1.11 3.57 -3.56
C PHE A 96 0.21 4.06 -2.93
N ALA A 97 0.17 5.03 -2.03
CA ALA A 97 1.37 5.47 -1.32
C ALA A 97 1.89 4.41 -0.34
N ALA A 98 1.01 3.68 0.34
CA ALA A 98 1.43 2.55 1.15
C ALA A 98 2.13 1.49 0.30
N MET A 99 1.52 1.05 -0.80
CA MET A 99 2.07 0.03 -1.69
C MET A 99 3.30 0.50 -2.50
N GLY A 100 3.39 1.78 -2.82
CA GLY A 100 4.43 2.32 -3.70
C GLY A 100 5.61 2.99 -2.99
N ILE A 101 5.46 3.34 -1.72
CA ILE A 101 6.50 4.03 -0.94
C ILE A 101 6.86 3.22 0.30
N THR A 102 5.87 2.83 1.11
CA THR A 102 6.14 2.15 2.37
C THR A 102 6.75 0.76 2.14
N GLU A 103 6.27 0.03 1.14
CA GLU A 103 6.77 -1.32 0.85
C GLU A 103 8.20 -1.34 0.31
N LEU A 104 8.76 -0.20 -0.12
CA LEU A 104 10.19 -0.09 -0.41
C LEU A 104 11.08 -0.36 0.82
N ALA A 105 10.51 -0.29 2.03
CA ALA A 105 11.22 -0.64 3.25
C ALA A 105 11.80 -2.07 3.20
N HIS A 106 11.19 -3.00 2.45
CA HIS A 106 11.71 -4.36 2.29
C HIS A 106 13.12 -4.41 1.69
N PHE A 107 13.52 -3.40 0.91
CA PHE A 107 14.90 -3.27 0.39
C PHE A 107 15.84 -2.54 1.34
N VAL A 108 15.29 -1.86 2.34
CA VAL A 108 16.08 -1.09 3.33
C VAL A 108 16.32 -1.90 4.60
N LEU A 109 15.33 -2.68 5.03
CA LEU A 109 15.40 -3.48 6.29
C LEU A 109 16.61 -4.42 6.36
N PRO A 110 17.02 -5.11 5.28
CA PRO A 110 18.21 -5.98 5.32
C PRO A 110 19.51 -5.27 5.66
N LEU A 111 19.57 -3.93 5.49
CA LEU A 111 20.74 -3.14 5.86
C LEU A 111 20.94 -3.04 7.39
N PHE A 112 19.92 -3.37 8.16
CA PHE A 112 19.92 -3.32 9.63
C PHE A 112 20.06 -4.71 10.27
N GLU A 113 20.23 -5.76 9.47
CA GLU A 113 20.52 -7.11 9.96
C GLU A 113 22.03 -7.29 10.19
N ASP A 114 22.41 -8.14 11.15
CA ASP A 114 23.80 -8.51 11.40
C ASP A 114 24.39 -9.45 10.33
N GLN A 115 23.59 -9.81 9.32
CA GLN A 115 23.97 -10.66 8.19
C GLN A 115 24.30 -9.83 6.94
N PRO A 116 25.10 -10.35 6.00
CA PRO A 116 25.29 -9.70 4.70
C PRO A 116 23.94 -9.43 4.01
N TYR A 117 23.85 -8.29 3.33
CA TYR A 117 22.66 -7.91 2.58
C TYR A 117 22.15 -9.06 1.69
N GLY A 118 20.91 -9.40 1.82
CA GLY A 118 20.28 -10.52 1.12
C GLY A 118 18.77 -10.34 0.98
N TYR A 119 18.11 -11.42 0.53
CA TYR A 119 16.67 -11.45 0.40
C TYR A 119 15.98 -11.23 1.76
N PHE A 120 15.01 -10.32 1.77
CA PHE A 120 14.12 -10.07 2.90
C PHE A 120 12.69 -10.45 2.53
N PRO A 121 11.89 -11.03 3.45
CA PRO A 121 10.50 -11.43 3.18
C PRO A 121 9.68 -10.28 2.60
N GLY A 122 9.00 -10.50 1.49
CA GLY A 122 8.23 -9.47 0.77
C GLY A 122 8.95 -8.86 -0.43
N MET A 123 10.28 -8.96 -0.53
CA MET A 123 11.04 -8.34 -1.62
C MET A 123 10.59 -8.76 -3.02
N ALA A 124 10.26 -10.05 -3.23
CA ALA A 124 9.94 -10.55 -4.57
C ALA A 124 8.63 -9.93 -5.11
N SER A 125 7.59 -9.87 -4.29
CA SER A 125 6.33 -9.25 -4.68
C SER A 125 6.43 -7.73 -4.79
N VAL A 126 7.24 -7.08 -3.96
CA VAL A 126 7.44 -5.62 -3.97
C VAL A 126 8.02 -5.14 -5.31
N VAL A 127 8.88 -5.93 -5.97
CA VAL A 127 9.42 -5.59 -7.31
C VAL A 127 8.31 -5.29 -8.34
N VAL A 128 7.16 -5.95 -8.22
CA VAL A 128 6.02 -5.77 -9.13
C VAL A 128 4.95 -4.85 -8.52
N LEU A 129 4.73 -4.95 -7.22
CA LEU A 129 3.73 -4.17 -6.48
C LEU A 129 4.02 -2.66 -6.57
N VAL A 130 5.27 -2.26 -6.32
CA VAL A 130 5.67 -0.83 -6.30
C VAL A 130 5.46 -0.15 -7.66
N PRO A 131 5.94 -0.67 -8.80
CA PRO A 131 5.67 -0.06 -10.10
C PRO A 131 4.17 0.01 -10.42
N CYS A 132 3.39 -1.01 -10.03
CA CYS A 132 1.95 -1.01 -10.20
C CYS A 132 1.28 0.11 -9.38
N ALA A 133 1.70 0.31 -8.13
CA ALA A 133 1.21 1.38 -7.28
C ALA A 133 1.62 2.77 -7.81
N TRP A 134 2.85 2.93 -8.32
CA TRP A 134 3.28 4.17 -8.97
C TRP A 134 2.48 4.51 -10.22
N TRP A 135 2.11 3.49 -11.00
CA TRP A 135 1.18 3.69 -12.10
C TRP A 135 -0.17 4.21 -11.61
N GLY A 136 -0.71 3.68 -10.51
CA GLY A 136 -1.92 4.17 -9.87
C GLY A 136 -1.80 5.62 -9.41
N MET A 137 -0.71 5.99 -8.73
CA MET A 137 -0.44 7.37 -8.32
C MET A 137 -0.32 8.32 -9.52
N TYR A 138 0.37 7.91 -10.57
CA TYR A 138 0.46 8.68 -11.80
C TYR A 138 -0.91 8.92 -12.45
N ARG A 139 -1.78 7.91 -12.46
CA ARG A 139 -3.15 8.05 -12.97
C ARG A 139 -4.01 8.96 -12.10
N LEU A 140 -3.84 8.91 -10.77
CA LEU A 140 -4.52 9.83 -9.84
C LEU A 140 -4.07 11.28 -10.01
N SER A 141 -2.79 11.52 -10.32
CA SER A 141 -2.25 12.88 -10.49
C SER A 141 -2.67 13.54 -11.80
N ARG A 142 -3.17 12.78 -12.78
CA ARG A 142 -3.71 13.34 -14.02
C ARG A 142 -5.14 13.83 -13.78
N SER A 143 -5.28 15.03 -13.21
CA SER A 143 -6.56 15.73 -13.29
C SER A 143 -6.93 15.87 -14.78
N ASN A 144 -8.16 15.51 -15.16
CA ASN A 144 -8.68 15.96 -16.42
C ASN A 144 -8.70 17.49 -16.35
N GLY A 145 -7.76 18.12 -17.06
CA GLY A 145 -7.79 19.57 -17.20
C GLY A 145 -9.18 20.00 -17.66
N PRO A 146 -9.61 21.24 -17.38
CA PRO A 146 -10.89 21.72 -17.83
C PRO A 146 -11.00 21.47 -19.34
N THR A 147 -11.96 20.67 -19.75
CA THR A 147 -12.43 20.65 -21.13
C THR A 147 -13.06 22.00 -21.37
N PHE A 148 -12.28 22.91 -21.97
CA PHE A 148 -12.81 24.13 -22.55
C PHE A 148 -13.66 23.81 -23.76
#